data_0b53b444dcc1283c54aecde09de3749a
#
_entry.id   0b53b444dcc1283c54aecde09de3749a
#
_cell.length_a   1.000
_cell.length_b   1.000
_cell.length_c   1.000
_cell.angle_alpha   90.00
_cell.angle_beta   90.00
_cell.angle_gamma   90.00
#
_symmetry.space_group_name_H-M   'P 1'
#
loop_
_entity.id
_entity.type
_entity.pdbx_description
1 polymer ?
#
loop_
_entity_poly.entity_id
_entity_poly.type
_entity_poly.pdbx_seq_one_letter_code
_entity_poly.pdbx_strand_id
1 'polypeptide(L)'
;KKIVKRFIHKTPTHQEVDFDFEKTTDHLSNLIESIGFSFEQLDIYYVTDKEIDFTEFNHYKRPKIRYYALSNVEDFQKVSGHLITKQQIKRSKTSAVTTYKNKLLNASFIDSFMLKFSPVTYILVAINVIVWLSLVLLFNQVAQINLVDYGGLVHFNVVHGEWYRLLTSMFLHANFTHLIMNVFSLIIFGKLIEGALGSVKMFTIYMASGLFAGLVSLSIDTESISIGASGAIFGLIGAFIVYLFTRKNINKQFVLQTFIGIAIISLLALFINNVNHFAHLGGFIGGAILMYIIYRWMEHDKFKLYYIIGFIVLIIILIIVIFSRQQHYIYDELTKNAMNNGDFDSAETMVKQIKEKDFESDETYILSGLIVANKTSLNEAILEWEKGLKVFPKSGQLNYQLALGYRAKDDYDKASKFINQSLKLDKDNKRYKALKNEITAFRS
;
A
#
# COMPACT_ATOMS: atom_id res chain seq x y z
N LYS A 1 -4.69 -19.59 22.14
CA LYS A 1 -4.63 -19.66 23.61
C LYS A 1 -3.72 -18.55 24.12
N LYS A 2 -4.24 -17.67 24.98
CA LYS A 2 -3.42 -16.63 25.63
C LYS A 2 -2.82 -17.22 26.90
N ILE A 3 -1.48 -17.28 26.94
CA ILE A 3 -0.71 -17.75 28.07
C ILE A 3 0.11 -16.59 28.62
N VAL A 4 -0.06 -16.30 29.91
CA VAL A 4 0.78 -15.33 30.63
C VAL A 4 1.89 -16.08 31.34
N LYS A 5 3.11 -15.53 31.34
CA LYS A 5 4.27 -16.11 31.99
C LYS A 5 4.82 -15.14 33.03
N ARG A 6 4.96 -15.62 34.27
CA ARG A 6 5.55 -14.87 35.39
C ARG A 6 6.87 -15.51 35.81
N PHE A 7 7.90 -14.75 35.98
CA PHE A 7 9.21 -15.23 36.43
C PHE A 7 9.54 -14.66 37.80
N ILE A 8 9.91 -15.56 38.74
CA ILE A 8 10.29 -15.21 40.11
C ILE A 8 11.70 -15.76 40.35
N HIS A 9 12.63 -14.86 40.67
CA HIS A 9 14.01 -15.26 40.98
C HIS A 9 14.17 -15.47 42.47
N LYS A 10 13.83 -16.68 42.90
CA LYS A 10 13.91 -17.10 44.30
C LYS A 10 13.88 -18.63 44.38
N THR A 11 14.55 -19.20 45.36
CA THR A 11 14.37 -20.59 45.78
C THR A 11 13.27 -20.65 46.83
N PRO A 12 12.01 -20.97 46.47
CA PRO A 12 10.90 -20.92 47.42
C PRO A 12 10.87 -22.15 48.34
N THR A 13 10.30 -21.97 49.51
CA THR A 13 9.81 -23.07 50.33
C THR A 13 8.39 -23.47 49.89
N HIS A 14 7.91 -24.68 50.27
CA HIS A 14 6.53 -25.10 49.98
C HIS A 14 5.50 -24.08 50.50
N GLN A 15 5.64 -23.57 51.71
CA GLN A 15 4.76 -22.54 52.28
C GLN A 15 4.73 -21.24 51.48
N GLU A 16 5.85 -20.84 50.90
CA GLU A 16 5.91 -19.65 50.08
C GLU A 16 5.22 -19.84 48.72
N VAL A 17 5.24 -21.07 48.18
CA VAL A 17 4.50 -21.39 46.96
C VAL A 17 3.01 -21.41 47.20
N ASP A 18 2.57 -22.01 48.34
CA ASP A 18 1.17 -21.98 48.77
C ASP A 18 0.65 -20.55 48.93
N PHE A 19 1.41 -19.70 49.60
CA PHE A 19 1.06 -18.31 49.80
C PHE A 19 1.02 -17.53 48.49
N ASP A 20 1.99 -17.75 47.55
CA ASP A 20 1.98 -17.13 46.23
C ASP A 20 0.78 -17.60 45.39
N PHE A 21 0.39 -18.86 45.54
CA PHE A 21 -0.77 -19.43 44.87
C PHE A 21 -2.08 -18.79 45.37
N GLU A 22 -2.31 -18.73 46.67
CA GLU A 22 -3.49 -18.10 47.26
C GLU A 22 -3.54 -16.60 46.83
N LYS A 23 -2.47 -15.86 47.02
CA LYS A 23 -2.38 -14.48 46.67
C LYS A 23 -2.58 -14.21 45.16
N THR A 24 -2.07 -15.10 44.30
CA THR A 24 -2.24 -14.98 42.85
C THR A 24 -3.69 -15.26 42.45
N THR A 25 -4.34 -16.21 43.15
CA THR A 25 -5.75 -16.56 42.89
C THR A 25 -6.70 -15.45 43.37
N ASP A 26 -6.45 -14.85 44.54
CA ASP A 26 -7.26 -13.76 45.09
C ASP A 26 -7.16 -12.47 44.28
N HIS A 27 -6.00 -12.21 43.69
CA HIS A 27 -5.77 -10.97 42.92
C HIS A 27 -5.81 -11.21 41.41
N LEU A 28 -6.40 -12.30 40.94
CA LEU A 28 -6.46 -12.67 39.52
C LEU A 28 -7.19 -11.63 38.67
N SER A 29 -8.27 -11.06 39.21
CA SER A 29 -9.03 -9.98 38.56
C SER A 29 -8.17 -8.72 38.34
N ASN A 30 -7.41 -8.32 39.37
CA ASN A 30 -6.49 -7.18 39.30
C ASN A 30 -5.34 -7.45 38.31
N LEU A 31 -4.88 -8.70 38.22
CA LEU A 31 -3.87 -9.12 37.25
C LEU A 31 -4.41 -9.02 35.82
N ILE A 32 -5.63 -9.48 35.56
CA ILE A 32 -6.29 -9.37 34.26
C ILE A 32 -6.48 -7.91 33.86
N GLU A 33 -6.90 -7.08 34.79
CA GLU A 33 -7.08 -5.64 34.58
C GLU A 33 -5.73 -4.95 34.28
N SER A 34 -4.67 -5.26 35.04
CA SER A 34 -3.35 -4.68 34.84
C SER A 34 -2.70 -5.09 33.51
N ILE A 35 -2.97 -6.31 33.03
CA ILE A 35 -2.48 -6.83 31.74
C ILE A 35 -3.36 -6.34 30.56
N GLY A 36 -4.60 -5.95 30.82
CA GLY A 36 -5.54 -5.43 29.83
C GLY A 36 -6.15 -6.51 28.91
N PHE A 37 -6.07 -7.80 29.27
CA PHE A 37 -6.75 -8.87 28.54
C PHE A 37 -6.93 -10.14 29.41
N SER A 38 -7.96 -10.94 29.10
CA SER A 38 -8.15 -12.26 29.71
C SER A 38 -7.20 -13.31 29.13
N PHE A 39 -6.76 -14.24 29.94
CA PHE A 39 -5.89 -15.36 29.55
C PHE A 39 -6.45 -16.70 30.04
N GLU A 40 -6.07 -17.78 29.35
CA GLU A 40 -6.51 -19.16 29.68
C GLU A 40 -5.55 -19.87 30.61
N GLN A 41 -4.29 -19.42 30.69
CA GLN A 41 -3.22 -20.05 31.42
C GLN A 41 -2.21 -19.05 31.96
N LEU A 42 -1.79 -19.25 33.20
CA LEU A 42 -0.70 -18.51 33.85
C LEU A 42 0.39 -19.55 34.20
N ASP A 43 1.56 -19.39 33.59
CA ASP A 43 2.74 -20.18 33.88
C ASP A 43 3.68 -19.38 34.80
N ILE A 44 3.96 -19.86 35.98
CA ILE A 44 4.83 -19.24 36.98
C ILE A 44 6.13 -20.05 37.03
N TYR A 45 7.24 -19.37 36.74
CA TYR A 45 8.56 -19.95 36.68
C TYR A 45 9.41 -19.43 37.83
N TYR A 46 9.83 -20.32 38.72
CA TYR A 46 10.85 -20.03 39.73
C TYR A 46 12.23 -20.30 39.17
N VAL A 47 13.05 -19.26 39.09
CA VAL A 47 14.46 -19.38 38.73
C VAL A 47 15.25 -19.61 39.99
N THR A 48 15.72 -20.82 40.17
CA THR A 48 16.31 -21.34 41.40
C THR A 48 17.59 -22.13 41.09
N ASP A 49 18.43 -22.34 42.05
CA ASP A 49 19.64 -23.19 42.01
C ASP A 49 19.39 -24.61 42.48
N LYS A 50 18.15 -24.91 42.89
CA LYS A 50 17.75 -26.24 43.37
C LYS A 50 16.63 -26.82 42.51
N GLU A 51 16.62 -28.13 42.32
CA GLU A 51 15.48 -28.83 41.75
C GLU A 51 14.35 -28.87 42.77
N ILE A 52 13.18 -28.37 42.35
CA ILE A 52 11.95 -28.36 43.14
C ILE A 52 10.85 -28.94 42.27
N ASP A 53 10.11 -29.90 42.83
CA ASP A 53 8.91 -30.45 42.18
C ASP A 53 7.69 -29.60 42.58
N PHE A 54 7.02 -29.06 41.58
CA PHE A 54 5.82 -28.24 41.73
C PHE A 54 4.55 -28.92 41.21
N THR A 55 4.58 -30.23 40.99
CA THR A 55 3.43 -30.96 40.43
C THR A 55 2.20 -30.86 41.31
N GLU A 56 2.35 -30.81 42.63
CA GLU A 56 1.27 -30.67 43.61
C GLU A 56 0.57 -29.31 43.55
N PHE A 57 1.25 -28.26 43.09
CA PHE A 57 0.72 -26.90 43.02
C PHE A 57 0.04 -26.57 41.70
N ASN A 58 -0.03 -27.51 40.76
CA ASN A 58 -0.64 -27.25 39.46
C ASN A 58 -2.17 -27.25 39.57
N HIS A 59 -2.79 -26.10 39.23
CA HIS A 59 -4.24 -25.92 39.23
C HIS A 59 -4.80 -25.93 37.80
N TYR A 60 -5.76 -26.82 37.54
CA TYR A 60 -6.29 -27.07 36.18
C TYR A 60 -7.68 -26.46 35.92
N LYS A 61 -8.25 -25.69 36.87
CA LYS A 61 -9.45 -24.86 36.61
C LYS A 61 -9.07 -23.64 35.78
N ARG A 62 -10.01 -23.02 35.13
CA ARG A 62 -9.72 -21.83 34.31
C ARG A 62 -9.66 -20.54 35.12
N PRO A 63 -8.61 -19.71 34.95
CA PRO A 63 -7.41 -19.96 34.17
C PRO A 63 -6.52 -21.02 34.82
N LYS A 64 -5.84 -21.84 34.00
CA LYS A 64 -4.91 -22.84 34.52
C LYS A 64 -3.68 -22.14 35.09
N ILE A 65 -3.30 -22.47 36.33
CA ILE A 65 -2.06 -21.96 36.93
C ILE A 65 -1.09 -23.15 37.01
N ARG A 66 0.13 -22.93 36.51
CA ARG A 66 1.18 -23.96 36.50
C ARG A 66 2.48 -23.38 37.04
N TYR A 67 3.14 -24.15 37.89
CA TYR A 67 4.43 -23.83 38.49
C TYR A 67 5.53 -24.66 37.85
N TYR A 68 6.68 -24.04 37.61
CA TYR A 68 7.86 -24.68 37.04
C TYR A 68 9.12 -24.22 37.77
N ALA A 69 10.04 -25.17 38.03
CA ALA A 69 11.41 -24.85 38.44
C ALA A 69 12.28 -24.68 37.18
N LEU A 70 13.15 -23.70 37.21
CA LEU A 70 14.20 -23.46 36.22
C LEU A 70 15.55 -23.47 36.96
N SER A 71 16.12 -24.66 37.12
CA SER A 71 17.36 -24.85 37.90
C SER A 71 18.59 -24.97 37.01
N ASN A 72 18.41 -25.36 35.76
CA ASN A 72 19.51 -25.55 34.81
C ASN A 72 19.18 -24.99 33.42
N VAL A 73 20.15 -24.99 32.53
CA VAL A 73 20.01 -24.42 31.16
C VAL A 73 18.97 -25.15 30.32
N GLU A 74 18.78 -26.45 30.56
CA GLU A 74 17.84 -27.26 29.78
C GLU A 74 16.39 -26.93 30.13
N ASP A 75 16.11 -26.54 31.37
CA ASP A 75 14.77 -26.17 31.81
C ASP A 75 14.27 -24.92 31.08
N PHE A 76 15.16 -24.00 30.69
CA PHE A 76 14.79 -22.82 29.92
C PHE A 76 14.31 -23.17 28.51
N GLN A 77 14.66 -24.32 27.95
CA GLN A 77 14.12 -24.79 26.68
C GLN A 77 12.63 -25.11 26.79
N LYS A 78 12.13 -25.47 27.99
CA LYS A 78 10.70 -25.73 28.26
C LYS A 78 9.87 -24.45 28.27
N VAL A 79 10.49 -23.30 28.59
CA VAL A 79 9.82 -22.00 28.71
C VAL A 79 9.52 -21.38 27.35
N SER A 80 10.42 -21.53 26.39
CA SER A 80 10.31 -20.88 25.10
C SER A 80 9.48 -21.71 24.12
N GLY A 81 8.38 -21.11 23.62
CA GLY A 81 7.63 -21.65 22.48
C GLY A 81 8.34 -21.46 21.14
N HIS A 82 9.38 -20.63 21.07
CA HIS A 82 10.01 -20.19 19.84
C HIS A 82 11.23 -21.03 19.46
N LEU A 83 11.23 -21.57 18.23
CA LEU A 83 12.31 -22.38 17.68
C LEU A 83 13.67 -21.67 17.71
N ILE A 84 13.71 -20.38 17.37
CA ILE A 84 14.94 -19.58 17.33
C ILE A 84 15.52 -19.43 18.74
N THR A 85 14.68 -19.10 19.73
CA THR A 85 15.13 -18.97 21.12
C THR A 85 15.62 -20.30 21.68
N LYS A 86 14.94 -21.42 21.36
CA LYS A 86 15.39 -22.76 21.71
C LYS A 86 16.75 -23.10 21.10
N GLN A 87 16.96 -22.75 19.82
CA GLN A 87 18.25 -22.95 19.14
C GLN A 87 19.35 -22.07 19.74
N GLN A 88 19.07 -20.81 20.07
CA GLN A 88 20.04 -19.92 20.71
C GLN A 88 20.44 -20.43 22.10
N ILE A 89 19.47 -20.88 22.91
CA ILE A 89 19.74 -21.50 24.22
C ILE A 89 20.61 -22.74 24.05
N LYS A 90 20.31 -23.62 23.08
CA LYS A 90 21.07 -24.84 22.79
C LYS A 90 22.51 -24.58 22.35
N ARG A 91 22.77 -23.48 21.62
CA ARG A 91 24.10 -23.11 21.13
C ARG A 91 25.01 -22.45 22.18
N SER A 92 24.44 -21.94 23.25
CA SER A 92 25.14 -21.16 24.24
C SER A 92 25.58 -22.05 25.41
N LYS A 93 26.72 -22.71 25.29
CA LYS A 93 27.26 -23.66 26.27
C LYS A 93 27.79 -23.06 27.59
N THR A 94 27.88 -21.71 27.73
CA THR A 94 28.70 -21.10 28.80
C THR A 94 28.12 -19.85 29.48
N SER A 95 26.80 -19.59 29.39
CA SER A 95 26.24 -18.37 30.00
C SER A 95 25.49 -18.65 31.29
N ALA A 96 25.68 -17.83 32.28
CA ALA A 96 24.98 -17.92 33.59
C ALA A 96 23.45 -17.81 33.41
N VAL A 97 22.69 -18.45 34.31
CA VAL A 97 21.21 -18.44 34.35
C VAL A 97 20.60 -17.05 34.21
N THR A 98 21.24 -16.04 34.79
CA THR A 98 20.87 -14.61 34.67
C THR A 98 20.87 -14.09 33.24
N THR A 99 21.82 -14.53 32.39
CA THR A 99 21.92 -14.13 30.99
C THR A 99 20.78 -14.74 30.18
N TYR A 100 20.37 -16.00 30.46
CA TYR A 100 19.22 -16.61 29.79
C TYR A 100 17.91 -16.00 30.23
N LYS A 101 17.77 -15.67 31.53
CA LYS A 101 16.62 -14.95 32.05
C LYS A 101 16.47 -13.61 31.30
N ASN A 102 17.55 -12.84 31.19
CA ASN A 102 17.53 -11.56 30.48
C ASN A 102 17.21 -11.73 28.99
N LYS A 103 17.71 -12.77 28.31
CA LYS A 103 17.34 -13.08 26.93
C LYS A 103 15.87 -13.47 26.77
N LEU A 104 15.29 -14.21 27.71
CA LEU A 104 13.87 -14.57 27.70
C LEU A 104 12.95 -13.40 28.04
N LEU A 105 13.36 -12.55 28.99
CA LEU A 105 12.61 -11.35 29.36
C LEU A 105 12.72 -10.24 28.31
N ASN A 106 13.87 -10.20 27.62
CA ASN A 106 14.13 -9.27 26.51
C ASN A 106 13.80 -9.88 25.14
N ALA A 107 13.15 -11.07 25.09
CA ALA A 107 12.54 -11.55 23.85
C ALA A 107 11.65 -10.41 23.34
N SER A 108 12.09 -9.78 22.24
CA SER A 108 11.53 -8.50 21.83
C SER A 108 10.05 -8.70 21.51
N PHE A 109 9.24 -7.65 21.74
CA PHE A 109 7.83 -7.63 21.34
C PHE A 109 7.68 -8.07 19.87
N ILE A 110 8.65 -7.71 19.03
CA ILE A 110 8.74 -8.13 17.63
C ILE A 110 8.83 -9.65 17.50
N ASP A 111 9.74 -10.32 18.24
CA ASP A 111 9.92 -11.78 18.16
C ASP A 111 8.63 -12.52 18.49
N SER A 112 7.86 -12.03 19.46
CA SER A 112 6.61 -12.65 19.86
C SER A 112 5.54 -12.63 18.78
N PHE A 113 5.54 -11.63 17.89
CA PHE A 113 4.60 -11.51 16.78
C PHE A 113 5.15 -12.10 15.47
N MET A 114 6.45 -11.89 15.18
CA MET A 114 7.08 -12.38 13.96
C MET A 114 7.11 -13.91 13.84
N LEU A 115 7.08 -14.63 14.96
CA LEU A 115 7.07 -16.08 14.99
C LEU A 115 5.67 -16.70 15.00
N LYS A 116 4.60 -15.90 15.14
CA LYS A 116 3.23 -16.39 14.99
C LYS A 116 2.93 -16.74 13.54
N PHE A 117 2.15 -17.78 13.34
CA PHE A 117 1.57 -18.09 12.03
C PHE A 117 0.56 -16.99 11.65
N SER A 118 0.75 -16.38 10.51
CA SER A 118 -0.01 -15.23 10.02
C SER A 118 -0.58 -15.53 8.63
N PRO A 119 -1.67 -16.30 8.56
CA PRO A 119 -2.18 -16.85 7.30
C PRO A 119 -2.59 -15.78 6.30
N VAL A 120 -3.24 -14.70 6.74
CA VAL A 120 -3.70 -13.63 5.85
C VAL A 120 -2.52 -12.89 5.24
N THR A 121 -1.48 -12.60 6.03
CA THR A 121 -0.24 -12.01 5.51
C THR A 121 0.36 -12.85 4.39
N TYR A 122 0.47 -14.17 4.59
CA TYR A 122 1.04 -15.07 3.58
C TYR A 122 0.15 -15.21 2.34
N ILE A 123 -1.19 -15.22 2.51
CA ILE A 123 -2.13 -15.23 1.38
C ILE A 123 -1.98 -13.95 0.55
N LEU A 124 -1.91 -12.78 1.19
CA LEU A 124 -1.72 -11.51 0.48
C LEU A 124 -0.37 -11.47 -0.25
N VAL A 125 0.70 -11.97 0.37
CA VAL A 125 2.01 -12.12 -0.28
C VAL A 125 1.89 -13.02 -1.51
N ALA A 126 1.26 -14.19 -1.37
CA ALA A 126 1.09 -15.13 -2.46
C ALA A 126 0.28 -14.53 -3.62
N ILE A 127 -0.80 -13.78 -3.34
CA ILE A 127 -1.59 -13.09 -4.36
C ILE A 127 -0.72 -12.09 -5.13
N ASN A 128 0.05 -11.24 -4.44
CA ASN A 128 0.93 -10.27 -5.10
C ASN A 128 1.97 -10.93 -6.00
N VAL A 129 2.59 -12.02 -5.52
CA VAL A 129 3.58 -12.79 -6.30
C VAL A 129 2.94 -13.47 -7.50
N ILE A 130 1.78 -14.12 -7.32
CA ILE A 130 1.05 -14.82 -8.41
C ILE A 130 0.61 -13.83 -9.48
N VAL A 131 0.01 -12.70 -9.10
CA VAL A 131 -0.41 -11.66 -10.06
C VAL A 131 0.78 -11.17 -10.87
N TRP A 132 1.89 -10.84 -10.20
CA TRP A 132 3.09 -10.36 -10.90
C TRP A 132 3.69 -11.41 -11.84
N LEU A 133 3.83 -12.68 -11.38
CA LEU A 133 4.30 -13.77 -12.21
C LEU A 133 3.40 -14.02 -13.42
N SER A 134 2.07 -13.97 -13.22
CA SER A 134 1.11 -14.13 -14.33
C SER A 134 1.30 -13.04 -15.38
N LEU A 135 1.49 -11.79 -14.99
CA LEU A 135 1.73 -10.70 -15.93
C LEU A 135 3.07 -10.86 -16.69
N VAL A 136 4.13 -11.24 -16.00
CA VAL A 136 5.45 -11.46 -16.63
C VAL A 136 5.42 -12.63 -17.61
N LEU A 137 4.77 -13.75 -17.22
CA LEU A 137 4.71 -14.96 -18.06
C LEU A 137 3.81 -14.80 -19.28
N LEU A 138 2.69 -14.06 -19.14
CA LEU A 138 1.72 -13.88 -20.23
C LEU A 138 2.15 -12.82 -21.24
N PHE A 139 2.90 -11.80 -20.79
CA PHE A 139 3.16 -10.59 -21.60
C PHE A 139 4.65 -10.28 -21.81
N ASN A 140 5.56 -11.16 -21.41
CA ASN A 140 7.01 -11.10 -21.60
C ASN A 140 7.72 -9.83 -21.08
N GLN A 141 7.00 -8.75 -20.84
CA GLN A 141 7.47 -7.50 -20.20
C GLN A 141 6.29 -6.77 -19.56
N VAL A 142 6.49 -6.23 -18.36
CA VAL A 142 5.50 -5.35 -17.72
C VAL A 142 5.84 -3.90 -18.13
N ALA A 143 5.33 -3.46 -19.27
CA ALA A 143 5.41 -2.06 -19.69
C ALA A 143 4.35 -1.21 -18.94
N GLN A 144 4.60 0.10 -18.81
CA GLN A 144 3.66 1.01 -18.11
C GLN A 144 2.25 0.97 -18.70
N ILE A 145 2.13 0.83 -20.02
CA ILE A 145 0.83 0.77 -20.71
C ILE A 145 0.03 -0.46 -20.30
N ASN A 146 0.70 -1.62 -20.20
CA ASN A 146 0.05 -2.85 -19.77
C ASN A 146 -0.50 -2.71 -18.34
N LEU A 147 0.15 -1.93 -17.48
CA LEU A 147 -0.32 -1.70 -16.11
C LEU A 147 -1.62 -0.91 -16.07
N VAL A 148 -1.85 0.04 -17.00
CA VAL A 148 -3.14 0.74 -17.12
C VAL A 148 -4.22 -0.23 -17.60
N ASP A 149 -3.93 -1.04 -18.62
CA ASP A 149 -4.89 -1.99 -19.19
C ASP A 149 -5.27 -3.10 -18.20
N TYR A 150 -4.34 -3.54 -17.36
CA TYR A 150 -4.58 -4.58 -16.34
C TYR A 150 -5.14 -4.06 -15.02
N GLY A 151 -5.54 -2.80 -14.95
CA GLY A 151 -6.26 -2.27 -13.81
C GLY A 151 -5.42 -1.40 -12.86
N GLY A 152 -4.34 -0.79 -13.36
CA GLY A 152 -3.64 0.29 -12.66
C GLY A 152 -4.58 1.45 -12.38
N LEU A 153 -4.41 2.09 -11.23
CA LEU A 153 -5.26 3.18 -10.79
C LEU A 153 -4.89 4.47 -11.51
N VAL A 154 -5.81 4.97 -12.31
CA VAL A 154 -5.69 6.20 -13.09
C VAL A 154 -6.94 7.04 -12.88
N HIS A 155 -6.77 8.34 -12.66
CA HIS A 155 -7.87 9.26 -12.41
C HIS A 155 -8.91 9.23 -13.54
N PHE A 156 -8.45 9.35 -14.79
CA PHE A 156 -9.30 9.35 -15.98
C PHE A 156 -10.25 8.14 -16.02
N ASN A 157 -9.72 6.92 -15.80
CA ASN A 157 -10.51 5.69 -15.86
C ASN A 157 -11.56 5.61 -14.74
N VAL A 158 -11.20 6.07 -13.53
CA VAL A 158 -12.12 6.00 -12.37
C VAL A 158 -13.29 6.95 -12.55
N VAL A 159 -13.08 8.15 -13.07
CA VAL A 159 -14.20 9.09 -13.33
C VAL A 159 -15.10 8.61 -14.47
N HIS A 160 -14.61 7.73 -15.36
CA HIS A 160 -15.39 7.05 -16.40
C HIS A 160 -15.98 5.71 -15.94
N GLY A 161 -15.98 5.42 -14.62
CA GLY A 161 -16.71 4.29 -14.03
C GLY A 161 -15.87 3.06 -13.69
N GLU A 162 -14.56 3.03 -13.98
CA GLU A 162 -13.68 1.88 -13.71
C GLU A 162 -13.20 1.84 -12.23
N TRP A 163 -14.14 1.90 -11.28
CA TRP A 163 -13.88 1.92 -9.83
C TRP A 163 -13.16 0.68 -9.30
N TYR A 164 -13.25 -0.46 -10.01
CA TYR A 164 -12.54 -1.68 -9.66
C TYR A 164 -11.03 -1.48 -9.59
N ARG A 165 -10.50 -0.45 -10.25
CA ARG A 165 -9.07 -0.10 -10.24
C ARG A 165 -8.54 0.28 -8.87
N LEU A 166 -9.40 0.76 -7.98
CA LEU A 166 -9.02 0.97 -6.57
C LEU A 166 -8.56 -0.33 -5.91
N LEU A 167 -9.15 -1.46 -6.31
CA LEU A 167 -8.80 -2.77 -5.79
C LEU A 167 -7.66 -3.42 -6.58
N THR A 168 -7.77 -3.47 -7.90
CA THR A 168 -6.80 -4.21 -8.75
C THR A 168 -5.41 -3.61 -8.69
N SER A 169 -5.31 -2.28 -8.65
CA SER A 169 -4.03 -1.58 -8.55
C SER A 169 -3.19 -1.95 -7.33
N MET A 170 -3.84 -2.34 -6.23
CA MET A 170 -3.15 -2.75 -5.00
C MET A 170 -2.30 -4.01 -5.16
N PHE A 171 -2.51 -4.79 -6.22
CA PHE A 171 -1.82 -6.06 -6.48
C PHE A 171 -0.88 -6.01 -7.69
N LEU A 172 -0.86 -4.90 -8.42
CA LEU A 172 0.01 -4.71 -9.59
C LEU A 172 1.37 -4.16 -9.17
N HIS A 173 2.44 -4.61 -9.84
CA HIS A 173 3.81 -4.16 -9.57
C HIS A 173 4.56 -3.90 -10.88
N ALA A 174 5.21 -2.74 -10.98
CA ALA A 174 5.90 -2.29 -12.19
C ALA A 174 7.13 -3.15 -12.54
N ASN A 175 7.84 -3.63 -11.51
CA ASN A 175 9.06 -4.41 -11.67
C ASN A 175 9.34 -5.29 -10.45
N PHE A 176 10.33 -6.17 -10.59
CA PHE A 176 10.71 -7.13 -9.54
C PHE A 176 11.15 -6.44 -8.24
N THR A 177 11.91 -5.34 -8.33
CA THR A 177 12.35 -4.60 -7.15
C THR A 177 11.15 -4.03 -6.37
N HIS A 178 10.16 -3.45 -7.08
CA HIS A 178 8.93 -2.94 -6.48
C HIS A 178 8.14 -4.05 -5.77
N LEU A 179 8.01 -5.22 -6.41
CA LEU A 179 7.37 -6.39 -5.80
C LEU A 179 8.08 -6.83 -4.52
N ILE A 180 9.41 -7.04 -4.57
CA ILE A 180 10.19 -7.56 -3.43
C ILE A 180 10.12 -6.60 -2.24
N MET A 181 10.22 -5.30 -2.46
CA MET A 181 10.10 -4.30 -1.39
C MET A 181 8.72 -4.32 -0.74
N ASN A 182 7.65 -4.45 -1.54
CA ASN A 182 6.29 -4.59 -1.01
C ASN A 182 6.09 -5.90 -0.24
N VAL A 183 6.54 -7.03 -0.78
CA VAL A 183 6.46 -8.35 -0.13
C VAL A 183 7.22 -8.34 1.21
N PHE A 184 8.44 -7.81 1.24
CA PHE A 184 9.23 -7.73 2.46
C PHE A 184 8.54 -6.86 3.53
N SER A 185 8.06 -5.68 3.14
CA SER A 185 7.34 -4.78 4.02
C SER A 185 6.02 -5.38 4.52
N LEU A 186 5.29 -6.07 3.64
CA LEU A 186 4.04 -6.75 3.98
C LEU A 186 4.27 -7.91 4.97
N ILE A 187 5.34 -8.68 4.81
CA ILE A 187 5.71 -9.73 5.77
C ILE A 187 5.98 -9.13 7.14
N ILE A 188 6.71 -8.02 7.22
CA ILE A 188 7.02 -7.38 8.50
C ILE A 188 5.76 -6.81 9.16
N PHE A 189 5.12 -5.82 8.52
CA PHE A 189 4.01 -5.08 9.10
C PHE A 189 2.72 -5.90 9.14
N GLY A 190 2.50 -6.76 8.14
CA GLY A 190 1.38 -7.70 8.13
C GLY A 190 1.43 -8.64 9.32
N LYS A 191 2.56 -9.30 9.55
CA LYS A 191 2.72 -10.20 10.70
C LYS A 191 2.61 -9.49 12.04
N LEU A 192 3.14 -8.27 12.16
CA LEU A 192 3.02 -7.48 13.39
C LEU A 192 1.54 -7.19 13.70
N ILE A 193 0.78 -6.70 12.72
CA ILE A 193 -0.63 -6.35 12.92
C ILE A 193 -1.50 -7.60 13.03
N GLU A 194 -1.28 -8.62 12.21
CA GLU A 194 -2.03 -9.88 12.27
C GLU A 194 -1.79 -10.60 13.61
N GLY A 195 -0.54 -10.63 14.06
CA GLY A 195 -0.17 -11.18 15.36
C GLY A 195 -0.77 -10.40 16.54
N ALA A 196 -0.92 -9.09 16.42
CA ALA A 196 -1.43 -8.21 17.48
C ALA A 196 -2.96 -8.17 17.53
N LEU A 197 -3.64 -8.10 16.39
CA LEU A 197 -5.09 -7.85 16.28
C LEU A 197 -5.89 -9.07 15.78
N GLY A 198 -5.22 -10.04 15.19
CA GLY A 198 -5.82 -11.19 14.49
C GLY A 198 -6.10 -10.92 13.02
N SER A 199 -6.33 -12.01 12.26
CA SER A 199 -6.40 -12.03 10.80
C SER A 199 -7.49 -11.12 10.21
N VAL A 200 -8.71 -11.14 10.79
CA VAL A 200 -9.84 -10.36 10.27
C VAL A 200 -9.56 -8.86 10.35
N LYS A 201 -9.10 -8.37 11.50
CA LYS A 201 -8.83 -6.93 11.67
C LYS A 201 -7.66 -6.47 10.80
N MET A 202 -6.61 -7.29 10.69
CA MET A 202 -5.48 -7.02 9.80
C MET A 202 -5.95 -6.89 8.35
N PHE A 203 -6.74 -7.85 7.86
CA PHE A 203 -7.28 -7.83 6.50
C PHE A 203 -8.15 -6.59 6.26
N THR A 204 -9.04 -6.27 7.21
CA THR A 204 -9.89 -5.06 7.12
C THR A 204 -9.05 -3.79 7.03
N ILE A 205 -8.02 -3.64 7.88
CA ILE A 205 -7.14 -2.47 7.85
C ILE A 205 -6.39 -2.41 6.51
N TYR A 206 -5.80 -3.52 6.06
CA TYR A 206 -5.07 -3.58 4.79
C TYR A 206 -5.94 -3.15 3.62
N MET A 207 -7.11 -3.78 3.46
CA MET A 207 -8.00 -3.50 2.34
C MET A 207 -8.58 -2.09 2.39
N ALA A 208 -9.15 -1.69 3.52
CA ALA A 208 -9.81 -0.39 3.64
C ALA A 208 -8.81 0.78 3.57
N SER A 209 -7.61 0.66 4.16
CA SER A 209 -6.57 1.69 4.04
C SER A 209 -5.96 1.77 2.64
N GLY A 210 -5.84 0.64 1.93
CA GLY A 210 -5.39 0.61 0.55
C GLY A 210 -6.38 1.29 -0.40
N LEU A 211 -7.68 1.00 -0.26
CA LEU A 211 -8.74 1.69 -1.00
C LEU A 211 -8.75 3.20 -0.69
N PHE A 212 -8.63 3.57 0.58
CA PHE A 212 -8.56 4.96 1.00
C PHE A 212 -7.31 5.66 0.45
N ALA A 213 -6.16 4.98 0.41
CA ALA A 213 -4.93 5.45 -0.22
C ALA A 213 -5.14 5.81 -1.69
N GLY A 214 -5.85 4.94 -2.43
CA GLY A 214 -6.22 5.19 -3.81
C GLY A 214 -7.12 6.43 -3.97
N LEU A 215 -8.12 6.61 -3.12
CA LEU A 215 -8.99 7.80 -3.14
C LEU A 215 -8.21 9.09 -2.87
N VAL A 216 -7.30 9.09 -1.88
CA VAL A 216 -6.44 10.25 -1.59
C VAL A 216 -5.52 10.54 -2.77
N SER A 217 -4.90 9.52 -3.36
CA SER A 217 -4.07 9.66 -4.56
C SER A 217 -4.83 10.33 -5.69
N LEU A 218 -6.00 9.81 -6.07
CA LEU A 218 -6.83 10.34 -7.15
C LEU A 218 -7.32 11.76 -6.90
N SER A 219 -7.55 12.13 -5.63
CA SER A 219 -8.01 13.48 -5.28
C SER A 219 -6.93 14.56 -5.44
N ILE A 220 -5.65 14.18 -5.47
CA ILE A 220 -4.52 15.10 -5.51
C ILE A 220 -3.79 15.01 -6.85
N ASP A 221 -3.51 13.80 -7.32
CA ASP A 221 -2.72 13.52 -8.51
C ASP A 221 -3.60 12.90 -9.59
N THR A 222 -3.79 13.63 -10.69
CA THR A 222 -4.61 13.21 -11.84
C THR A 222 -3.78 12.65 -12.99
N GLU A 223 -2.44 12.75 -12.92
CA GLU A 223 -1.54 12.45 -14.02
C GLU A 223 -0.85 11.10 -13.87
N SER A 224 -0.59 10.66 -12.64
CA SER A 224 0.20 9.45 -12.43
C SER A 224 -0.64 8.17 -12.42
N ILE A 225 0.03 7.06 -12.77
CA ILE A 225 -0.50 5.71 -12.62
C ILE A 225 -0.09 5.21 -11.23
N SER A 226 -1.08 4.93 -10.36
CA SER A 226 -0.81 4.39 -9.01
C SER A 226 -1.01 2.88 -9.01
N ILE A 227 0.02 2.16 -8.56
CA ILE A 227 0.04 0.69 -8.45
C ILE A 227 0.86 0.26 -7.23
N GLY A 228 0.59 -0.93 -6.75
CA GLY A 228 1.35 -1.59 -5.67
C GLY A 228 0.60 -1.69 -4.35
N ALA A 229 1.01 -2.66 -3.54
CA ALA A 229 0.47 -2.90 -2.21
C ALA A 229 0.86 -1.80 -1.19
N SER A 230 1.75 -0.89 -1.59
CA SER A 230 2.41 0.05 -0.67
C SER A 230 1.44 0.96 0.08
N GLY A 231 0.38 1.46 -0.56
CA GLY A 231 -0.66 2.25 0.11
C GLY A 231 -1.30 1.50 1.29
N ALA A 232 -1.64 0.23 1.10
CA ALA A 232 -2.18 -0.63 2.15
C ALA A 232 -1.13 -0.97 3.23
N ILE A 233 0.14 -1.16 2.84
CA ILE A 233 1.24 -1.41 3.78
C ILE A 233 1.49 -0.18 4.65
N PHE A 234 1.49 1.03 4.09
CA PHE A 234 1.54 2.26 4.87
C PHE A 234 0.32 2.38 5.80
N GLY A 235 -0.84 1.86 5.39
CA GLY A 235 -2.00 1.71 6.25
C GLY A 235 -1.74 0.81 7.46
N LEU A 236 -1.09 -0.34 7.26
CA LEU A 236 -0.67 -1.20 8.38
C LEU A 236 0.34 -0.49 9.30
N ILE A 237 1.26 0.32 8.75
CA ILE A 237 2.21 1.12 9.52
C ILE A 237 1.47 2.15 10.38
N GLY A 238 0.54 2.92 9.79
CA GLY A 238 -0.28 3.90 10.51
C GLY A 238 -1.10 3.24 11.63
N ALA A 239 -1.72 2.10 11.34
CA ALA A 239 -2.44 1.30 12.32
C ALA A 239 -1.53 0.80 13.45
N PHE A 240 -0.31 0.36 13.13
CA PHE A 240 0.64 -0.12 14.11
C PHE A 240 1.07 1.00 15.07
N ILE A 241 1.31 2.20 14.57
CA ILE A 241 1.63 3.36 15.40
C ILE A 241 0.50 3.65 16.39
N VAL A 242 -0.74 3.75 15.91
CA VAL A 242 -1.90 3.97 16.80
C VAL A 242 -2.04 2.82 17.81
N TYR A 243 -1.85 1.57 17.37
CA TYR A 243 -1.86 0.42 18.26
C TYR A 243 -0.82 0.56 19.39
N LEU A 244 0.39 1.04 19.09
CA LEU A 244 1.42 1.27 20.10
C LEU A 244 0.97 2.33 21.13
N PHE A 245 0.39 3.44 20.68
CA PHE A 245 -0.07 4.51 21.57
C PHE A 245 -1.28 4.10 22.45
N THR A 246 -2.05 3.12 22.04
CA THR A 246 -3.19 2.60 22.85
C THR A 246 -2.76 1.65 23.97
N ARG A 247 -1.47 1.27 24.06
CA ARG A 247 -0.92 0.38 25.07
C ARG A 247 -0.33 1.13 26.25
N LYS A 248 -0.82 0.87 27.47
CA LYS A 248 -0.39 1.57 28.71
C LYS A 248 1.08 1.31 29.12
N ASN A 249 1.69 0.20 28.69
CA ASN A 249 3.01 -0.26 29.17
C ASN A 249 3.93 -0.67 28.00
N ILE A 250 4.19 0.24 27.06
CA ILE A 250 5.15 -0.02 25.99
C ILE A 250 6.53 0.55 26.38
N ASN A 251 7.56 -0.25 26.13
CA ASN A 251 8.94 0.20 26.27
C ASN A 251 9.23 1.35 25.31
N LYS A 252 9.59 2.52 25.83
CA LYS A 252 9.93 3.72 25.03
C LYS A 252 11.03 3.44 24.00
N GLN A 253 12.00 2.59 24.32
CA GLN A 253 13.08 2.20 23.42
C GLN A 253 12.52 1.41 22.20
N PHE A 254 11.55 0.53 22.44
CA PHE A 254 10.87 -0.20 21.38
C PHE A 254 10.11 0.73 20.43
N VAL A 255 9.37 1.71 20.97
CA VAL A 255 8.67 2.73 20.18
C VAL A 255 9.67 3.49 19.32
N LEU A 256 10.78 3.96 19.90
CA LEU A 256 11.83 4.68 19.17
C LEU A 256 12.43 3.82 18.04
N GLN A 257 12.78 2.57 18.30
CA GLN A 257 13.32 1.64 17.30
C GLN A 257 12.33 1.41 16.14
N THR A 258 11.05 1.30 16.46
CA THR A 258 9.99 1.18 15.46
C THR A 258 9.91 2.43 14.59
N PHE A 259 9.92 3.63 15.18
CA PHE A 259 9.92 4.87 14.43
C PHE A 259 11.15 5.01 13.53
N ILE A 260 12.34 4.66 14.03
CA ILE A 260 13.57 4.66 13.23
C ILE A 260 13.46 3.68 12.06
N GLY A 261 12.96 2.46 12.29
CA GLY A 261 12.74 1.47 11.24
C GLY A 261 11.76 1.96 10.16
N ILE A 262 10.64 2.55 10.55
CA ILE A 262 9.67 3.16 9.64
C ILE A 262 10.30 4.30 8.85
N ALA A 263 11.05 5.19 9.52
CA ALA A 263 11.73 6.31 8.87
C ALA A 263 12.75 5.83 7.82
N ILE A 264 13.52 4.78 8.11
CA ILE A 264 14.45 4.18 7.17
C ILE A 264 13.71 3.61 5.95
N ILE A 265 12.64 2.83 6.16
CA ILE A 265 11.85 2.26 5.06
C ILE A 265 11.21 3.36 4.21
N SER A 266 10.67 4.41 4.84
CA SER A 266 10.10 5.56 4.14
C SER A 266 11.15 6.34 3.35
N LEU A 267 12.35 6.50 3.92
CA LEU A 267 13.48 7.16 3.24
C LEU A 267 13.94 6.33 2.03
N LEU A 268 14.08 5.01 2.18
CA LEU A 268 14.43 4.13 1.07
C LEU A 268 13.39 4.17 -0.06
N ALA A 269 12.10 4.31 0.27
CA ALA A 269 11.05 4.46 -0.71
C ALA A 269 11.18 5.75 -1.56
N LEU A 270 11.80 6.82 -1.04
CA LEU A 270 12.05 8.05 -1.80
C LEU A 270 13.07 7.87 -2.94
N PHE A 271 13.95 6.87 -2.86
CA PHE A 271 14.92 6.56 -3.90
C PHE A 271 14.37 5.65 -5.00
N ILE A 272 13.13 5.18 -4.87
CA ILE A 272 12.45 4.40 -5.90
C ILE A 272 11.72 5.37 -6.83
N ASN A 273 12.08 5.36 -8.11
CA ASN A 273 11.40 6.18 -9.12
C ASN A 273 9.93 5.78 -9.25
N ASN A 274 9.07 6.76 -9.52
CA ASN A 274 7.63 6.60 -9.76
C ASN A 274 6.84 6.08 -8.55
N VAL A 275 7.20 6.50 -7.34
CA VAL A 275 6.42 6.20 -6.12
C VAL A 275 5.34 7.25 -5.92
N ASN A 276 4.10 6.80 -5.76
CA ASN A 276 2.98 7.69 -5.42
C ASN A 276 2.96 8.01 -3.92
N HIS A 277 3.59 9.14 -3.55
CA HIS A 277 3.69 9.58 -2.16
C HIS A 277 2.33 9.93 -1.53
N PHE A 278 1.37 10.41 -2.34
CA PHE A 278 0.01 10.73 -1.87
C PHE A 278 -0.74 9.46 -1.47
N ALA A 279 -0.57 8.37 -2.22
CA ALA A 279 -1.11 7.06 -1.84
C ALA A 279 -0.50 6.55 -0.52
N HIS A 280 0.80 6.73 -0.31
CA HIS A 280 1.46 6.35 0.95
C HIS A 280 0.91 7.15 2.14
N LEU A 281 0.83 8.48 2.00
CA LEU A 281 0.28 9.35 3.04
C LEU A 281 -1.19 9.01 3.33
N GLY A 282 -2.00 8.86 2.27
CA GLY A 282 -3.40 8.47 2.38
C GLY A 282 -3.56 7.14 3.10
N GLY A 283 -2.77 6.13 2.73
CA GLY A 283 -2.77 4.83 3.39
C GLY A 283 -2.43 4.92 4.87
N PHE A 284 -1.37 5.63 5.22
CA PHE A 284 -0.94 5.84 6.59
C PHE A 284 -2.03 6.49 7.44
N ILE A 285 -2.64 7.58 6.96
CA ILE A 285 -3.73 8.28 7.64
C ILE A 285 -4.96 7.37 7.76
N GLY A 286 -5.37 6.71 6.66
CA GLY A 286 -6.51 5.79 6.63
C GLY A 286 -6.35 4.65 7.62
N GLY A 287 -5.18 4.01 7.65
CA GLY A 287 -4.88 2.94 8.59
C GLY A 287 -4.85 3.40 10.05
N ALA A 288 -4.31 4.59 10.32
CA ALA A 288 -4.34 5.19 11.64
C ALA A 288 -5.77 5.46 12.14
N ILE A 289 -6.63 6.05 11.28
CA ILE A 289 -8.03 6.29 11.59
C ILE A 289 -8.77 4.96 11.83
N LEU A 290 -8.59 3.97 10.96
CA LEU A 290 -9.22 2.66 11.09
C LEU A 290 -8.83 1.96 12.39
N MET A 291 -7.53 1.99 12.76
CA MET A 291 -7.07 1.41 14.01
C MET A 291 -7.67 2.15 15.22
N TYR A 292 -7.76 3.48 15.17
CA TYR A 292 -8.40 4.25 16.23
C TYR A 292 -9.88 3.89 16.38
N ILE A 293 -10.62 3.75 15.27
CA ILE A 293 -12.02 3.29 15.27
C ILE A 293 -12.13 1.90 15.90
N ILE A 294 -11.26 0.95 15.48
CA ILE A 294 -11.24 -0.41 16.04
C ILE A 294 -10.96 -0.37 17.54
N TYR A 295 -10.02 0.44 17.98
CA TYR A 295 -9.71 0.61 19.41
C TYR A 295 -10.91 1.12 20.19
N ARG A 296 -11.55 2.21 19.73
CA ARG A 296 -12.74 2.78 20.39
C ARG A 296 -13.95 1.82 20.39
N TRP A 297 -14.03 0.99 19.34
CA TRP A 297 -15.03 -0.08 19.29
C TRP A 297 -14.78 -1.15 20.36
N MET A 298 -13.52 -1.54 20.56
CA MET A 298 -13.13 -2.54 21.56
C MET A 298 -13.31 -2.03 23.00
N GLU A 299 -13.14 -0.72 23.23
CA GLU A 299 -13.36 -0.07 24.51
C GLU A 299 -14.85 0.22 24.79
N HIS A 300 -15.76 -0.24 23.93
CA HIS A 300 -17.21 0.03 24.03
C HIS A 300 -17.56 1.51 24.13
N ASP A 301 -16.78 2.38 23.49
CA ASP A 301 -17.00 3.82 23.51
C ASP A 301 -18.38 4.18 22.97
N LYS A 302 -19.10 5.04 23.71
CA LYS A 302 -20.44 5.53 23.30
C LYS A 302 -20.41 6.36 22.00
N PHE A 303 -19.28 6.95 21.65
CA PHE A 303 -19.08 7.77 20.45
C PHE A 303 -18.54 7.01 19.25
N LYS A 304 -18.32 5.69 19.33
CA LYS A 304 -17.74 4.89 18.25
C LYS A 304 -18.41 5.07 16.88
N LEU A 305 -19.71 5.29 16.84
CA LEU A 305 -20.46 5.50 15.61
C LEU A 305 -20.11 6.84 14.94
N TYR A 306 -19.86 7.90 15.73
CA TYR A 306 -19.47 9.21 15.18
C TYR A 306 -18.11 9.14 14.47
N TYR A 307 -17.16 8.34 14.95
CA TYR A 307 -15.87 8.15 14.27
C TYR A 307 -16.03 7.44 12.91
N ILE A 308 -16.93 6.44 12.84
CA ILE A 308 -17.25 5.76 11.58
C ILE A 308 -17.94 6.75 10.61
N ILE A 309 -18.92 7.50 11.07
CA ILE A 309 -19.61 8.51 10.26
C ILE A 309 -18.61 9.56 9.76
N GLY A 310 -17.72 10.05 10.62
CA GLY A 310 -16.67 10.99 10.21
C GLY A 310 -15.75 10.45 9.13
N PHE A 311 -15.37 9.16 9.20
CA PHE A 311 -14.57 8.51 8.17
C PHE A 311 -15.35 8.35 6.85
N ILE A 312 -16.64 8.01 6.90
CA ILE A 312 -17.49 7.93 5.71
C ILE A 312 -17.65 9.33 5.06
N VAL A 313 -17.89 10.37 5.85
CA VAL A 313 -17.95 11.76 5.34
C VAL A 313 -16.65 12.16 4.65
N LEU A 314 -15.50 11.80 5.21
CA LEU A 314 -14.21 12.05 4.58
C LEU A 314 -14.09 11.34 3.23
N ILE A 315 -14.51 10.08 3.12
CA ILE A 315 -14.54 9.33 1.85
C ILE A 315 -15.44 10.05 0.82
N ILE A 316 -16.63 10.49 1.23
CA ILE A 316 -17.56 11.22 0.34
C ILE A 316 -16.91 12.52 -0.16
N ILE A 317 -16.23 13.26 0.71
CA ILE A 317 -15.51 14.47 0.33
C ILE A 317 -14.44 14.17 -0.72
N LEU A 318 -13.64 13.11 -0.52
CA LEU A 318 -12.62 12.69 -1.50
C LEU A 318 -13.24 12.34 -2.85
N ILE A 319 -14.37 11.62 -2.87
CA ILE A 319 -15.09 11.28 -4.10
C ILE A 319 -15.54 12.56 -4.82
N ILE A 320 -16.13 13.52 -4.10
CA ILE A 320 -16.54 14.81 -4.69
C ILE A 320 -15.32 15.54 -5.28
N VAL A 321 -14.20 15.56 -4.56
CA VAL A 321 -12.97 16.19 -5.05
C VAL A 321 -12.47 15.50 -6.32
N ILE A 322 -12.47 14.16 -6.38
CA ILE A 322 -12.06 13.40 -7.58
C ILE A 322 -12.86 13.85 -8.81
N PHE A 323 -14.19 13.95 -8.69
CA PHE A 323 -15.03 14.39 -9.82
C PHE A 323 -14.91 15.87 -10.16
N SER A 324 -14.40 16.70 -9.24
CA SER A 324 -14.20 18.14 -9.48
C SER A 324 -12.86 18.47 -10.17
N ARG A 325 -11.93 17.51 -10.23
CA ARG A 325 -10.61 17.71 -10.83
C ARG A 325 -10.68 17.72 -12.34
N GLN A 326 -9.78 18.51 -12.96
CA GLN A 326 -9.58 18.50 -14.40
C GLN A 326 -9.07 17.12 -14.83
N GLN A 327 -9.68 16.57 -15.89
CA GLN A 327 -9.29 15.29 -16.45
C GLN A 327 -7.97 15.42 -17.21
N HIS A 328 -7.07 14.48 -17.00
CA HIS A 328 -5.85 14.32 -17.78
C HIS A 328 -5.97 13.05 -18.64
N TYR A 329 -5.79 13.22 -19.96
CA TYR A 329 -5.91 12.14 -20.95
C TYR A 329 -4.61 11.32 -20.99
N ILE A 330 -4.43 10.46 -20.00
CA ILE A 330 -3.20 9.65 -19.81
C ILE A 330 -2.84 8.82 -21.06
N TYR A 331 -3.85 8.35 -21.78
CA TYR A 331 -3.64 7.53 -22.98
C TYR A 331 -2.98 8.29 -24.12
N ASP A 332 -3.31 9.58 -24.31
CA ASP A 332 -2.65 10.43 -25.30
C ASP A 332 -1.19 10.67 -24.94
N GLU A 333 -0.87 10.84 -23.65
CA GLU A 333 0.50 10.95 -23.17
C GLU A 333 1.31 9.67 -23.41
N LEU A 334 0.74 8.51 -23.07
CA LEU A 334 1.37 7.20 -23.31
C LEU A 334 1.62 6.97 -24.79
N THR A 335 0.64 7.31 -25.65
CA THR A 335 0.78 7.25 -27.12
C THR A 335 1.93 8.12 -27.60
N LYS A 336 2.01 9.36 -27.11
CA LYS A 336 3.08 10.30 -27.46
C LYS A 336 4.46 9.79 -26.98
N ASN A 337 4.53 9.19 -25.80
CA ASN A 337 5.77 8.59 -25.30
C ASN A 337 6.21 7.40 -26.16
N ALA A 338 5.29 6.55 -26.62
CA ALA A 338 5.61 5.46 -27.54
C ALA A 338 6.15 6.00 -28.87
N MET A 339 5.52 7.02 -29.45
CA MET A 339 5.99 7.69 -30.65
C MET A 339 7.39 8.29 -30.48
N ASN A 340 7.65 8.97 -29.36
CA ASN A 340 8.96 9.56 -29.06
C ASN A 340 10.07 8.51 -28.94
N ASN A 341 9.73 7.29 -28.54
CA ASN A 341 10.63 6.14 -28.49
C ASN A 341 10.75 5.40 -29.84
N GLY A 342 10.06 5.88 -30.88
CA GLY A 342 10.05 5.24 -32.21
C GLY A 342 9.14 4.03 -32.33
N ASP A 343 8.36 3.71 -31.30
CA ASP A 343 7.44 2.56 -31.28
C ASP A 343 6.06 2.96 -31.81
N PHE A 344 5.99 3.14 -33.14
CA PHE A 344 4.75 3.54 -33.82
C PHE A 344 3.70 2.42 -33.86
N ASP A 345 4.07 1.15 -33.73
CA ASP A 345 3.13 0.04 -33.72
C ASP A 345 2.36 -0.01 -32.40
N SER A 346 3.05 0.15 -31.29
CA SER A 346 2.41 0.32 -29.98
C SER A 346 1.53 1.56 -29.94
N ALA A 347 2.00 2.69 -30.47
CA ALA A 347 1.25 3.94 -30.52
C ALA A 347 -0.06 3.78 -31.32
N GLU A 348 -0.02 3.10 -32.47
CA GLU A 348 -1.21 2.82 -33.29
C GLU A 348 -2.22 1.94 -32.54
N THR A 349 -1.72 0.90 -31.86
CA THR A 349 -2.56 0.01 -31.05
C THR A 349 -3.25 0.79 -29.93
N MET A 350 -2.55 1.72 -29.28
CA MET A 350 -3.12 2.58 -28.24
C MET A 350 -4.23 3.49 -28.78
N VAL A 351 -3.97 4.17 -29.90
CA VAL A 351 -5.00 5.02 -30.54
C VAL A 351 -6.25 4.22 -30.86
N LYS A 352 -6.08 2.98 -31.36
CA LYS A 352 -7.21 2.09 -31.63
C LYS A 352 -7.99 1.77 -30.34
N GLN A 353 -7.32 1.40 -29.27
CA GLN A 353 -7.94 1.12 -27.97
C GLN A 353 -8.66 2.35 -27.39
N ILE A 354 -8.07 3.55 -27.51
CA ILE A 354 -8.69 4.81 -27.09
C ILE A 354 -10.05 4.98 -27.81
N LYS A 355 -10.06 4.83 -29.14
CA LYS A 355 -11.26 4.98 -29.96
C LYS A 355 -12.31 3.88 -29.68
N GLU A 356 -11.89 2.64 -29.43
CA GLU A 356 -12.81 1.54 -29.07
C GLU A 356 -13.49 1.74 -27.71
N LYS A 357 -12.90 2.53 -26.83
CA LYS A 357 -13.45 2.84 -25.49
C LYS A 357 -14.20 4.17 -25.44
N ASP A 358 -14.35 4.88 -26.54
CA ASP A 358 -14.89 6.25 -26.61
C ASP A 358 -14.15 7.24 -25.67
N PHE A 359 -12.82 7.08 -25.56
CA PHE A 359 -11.95 7.90 -24.70
C PHE A 359 -11.12 8.93 -25.50
N GLU A 360 -11.44 9.14 -26.77
CA GLU A 360 -10.72 10.02 -27.64
C GLU A 360 -10.84 11.51 -27.24
N SER A 361 -9.73 12.20 -27.40
CA SER A 361 -9.62 13.65 -27.37
C SER A 361 -9.28 14.20 -28.76
N ASP A 362 -9.19 15.52 -28.93
CA ASP A 362 -8.66 16.12 -30.15
C ASP A 362 -7.17 15.79 -30.33
N GLU A 363 -6.39 15.65 -29.25
CA GLU A 363 -4.99 15.20 -29.28
C GLU A 363 -4.88 13.76 -29.81
N THR A 364 -5.82 12.87 -29.47
CA THR A 364 -5.86 11.49 -30.01
C THR A 364 -5.88 11.49 -31.54
N TYR A 365 -6.69 12.36 -32.16
CA TYR A 365 -6.73 12.46 -33.63
C TYR A 365 -5.48 13.13 -34.21
N ILE A 366 -4.84 14.03 -33.47
CA ILE A 366 -3.55 14.61 -33.85
C ILE A 366 -2.48 13.51 -33.90
N LEU A 367 -2.36 12.74 -32.83
CA LEU A 367 -1.41 11.63 -32.73
C LEU A 367 -1.71 10.54 -33.76
N SER A 368 -2.99 10.19 -33.95
CA SER A 368 -3.42 9.25 -34.99
C SER A 368 -2.94 9.67 -36.38
N GLY A 369 -3.18 10.93 -36.75
CA GLY A 369 -2.72 11.43 -38.02
C GLY A 369 -1.19 11.49 -38.18
N LEU A 370 -0.45 11.82 -37.09
CA LEU A 370 1.02 11.77 -37.09
C LEU A 370 1.56 10.36 -37.28
N ILE A 371 0.93 9.35 -36.64
CA ILE A 371 1.26 7.93 -36.83
C ILE A 371 1.02 7.52 -38.27
N VAL A 372 -0.14 7.88 -38.83
CA VAL A 372 -0.51 7.61 -40.24
C VAL A 372 0.47 8.31 -41.20
N ALA A 373 0.86 9.56 -40.94
CA ALA A 373 1.85 10.26 -41.75
C ALA A 373 3.21 9.55 -41.79
N ASN A 374 3.62 8.97 -40.69
CA ASN A 374 4.87 8.21 -40.59
C ASN A 374 4.82 6.86 -41.28
N LYS A 375 3.70 6.12 -41.15
CA LYS A 375 3.57 4.74 -41.64
C LYS A 375 3.09 4.66 -43.09
N THR A 376 2.30 5.62 -43.56
CA THR A 376 1.64 5.54 -44.87
C THR A 376 1.87 6.80 -45.71
N SER A 377 1.06 7.85 -45.47
CA SER A 377 1.17 9.07 -46.26
C SER A 377 0.59 10.32 -45.58
N LEU A 378 1.07 11.52 -45.97
CA LEU A 378 0.51 12.77 -45.54
C LEU A 378 -0.95 12.95 -45.98
N ASN A 379 -1.33 12.37 -47.12
CA ASN A 379 -2.73 12.47 -47.62
C ASN A 379 -3.70 11.77 -46.67
N GLU A 380 -3.35 10.57 -46.21
CA GLU A 380 -4.15 9.82 -45.25
C GLU A 380 -4.15 10.47 -43.85
N ALA A 381 -3.04 11.06 -43.45
CA ALA A 381 -2.96 11.82 -42.20
C ALA A 381 -3.92 13.00 -42.19
N ILE A 382 -3.98 13.77 -43.30
CA ILE A 382 -4.93 14.88 -43.47
C ILE A 382 -6.37 14.38 -43.33
N LEU A 383 -6.72 13.25 -43.93
CA LEU A 383 -8.06 12.65 -43.80
C LEU A 383 -8.36 12.27 -42.33
N GLU A 384 -7.37 11.79 -41.62
CA GLU A 384 -7.54 11.45 -40.20
C GLU A 384 -7.74 12.71 -39.33
N TRP A 385 -6.99 13.78 -39.57
CA TRP A 385 -7.20 15.08 -38.91
C TRP A 385 -8.54 15.71 -39.25
N GLU A 386 -9.02 15.54 -40.51
CA GLU A 386 -10.35 15.99 -40.91
C GLU A 386 -11.47 15.23 -40.22
N LYS A 387 -11.29 13.89 -39.99
CA LYS A 387 -12.21 13.11 -39.17
C LYS A 387 -12.23 13.66 -37.74
N GLY A 388 -11.06 13.90 -37.15
CA GLY A 388 -10.94 14.50 -35.81
C GLY A 388 -11.65 15.85 -35.71
N LEU A 389 -11.52 16.69 -36.72
CA LEU A 389 -12.16 18.01 -36.74
C LEU A 389 -13.70 17.93 -36.85
N LYS A 390 -14.26 16.83 -37.41
CA LYS A 390 -15.71 16.58 -37.38
C LYS A 390 -16.20 16.26 -36.00
N VAL A 391 -15.39 15.51 -35.20
CA VAL A 391 -15.72 15.15 -33.82
C VAL A 391 -15.46 16.33 -32.88
N PHE A 392 -14.36 17.04 -33.08
CA PHE A 392 -13.91 18.17 -32.25
C PHE A 392 -13.85 19.48 -33.08
N PRO A 393 -14.99 20.06 -33.51
CA PRO A 393 -15.02 21.20 -34.45
C PRO A 393 -14.43 22.51 -33.89
N LYS A 394 -14.23 22.57 -32.56
CA LYS A 394 -13.62 23.73 -31.88
C LYS A 394 -12.16 23.48 -31.48
N SER A 395 -11.49 22.46 -32.02
CA SER A 395 -10.08 22.22 -31.75
C SER A 395 -9.20 23.18 -32.56
N GLY A 396 -8.53 24.12 -31.90
CA GLY A 396 -7.53 24.97 -32.50
C GLY A 396 -6.29 24.19 -32.97
N GLN A 397 -5.95 23.13 -32.26
CA GLN A 397 -4.79 22.28 -32.54
C GLN A 397 -5.02 21.43 -33.80
N LEU A 398 -6.20 20.83 -33.99
CA LEU A 398 -6.53 20.07 -35.21
C LEU A 398 -6.54 21.00 -36.45
N ASN A 399 -7.11 22.19 -36.33
CA ASN A 399 -7.03 23.17 -37.39
C ASN A 399 -5.58 23.54 -37.72
N TYR A 400 -4.71 23.67 -36.71
CA TYR A 400 -3.29 23.92 -36.89
C TYR A 400 -2.57 22.77 -37.61
N GLN A 401 -2.86 21.53 -37.25
CA GLN A 401 -2.30 20.34 -37.92
C GLN A 401 -2.74 20.27 -39.41
N LEU A 402 -4.01 20.52 -39.68
CA LEU A 402 -4.50 20.61 -41.04
C LEU A 402 -3.82 21.73 -41.84
N ALA A 403 -3.58 22.90 -41.21
CA ALA A 403 -2.85 23.98 -41.85
C ALA A 403 -1.40 23.60 -42.21
N LEU A 404 -0.72 22.87 -41.30
CA LEU A 404 0.62 22.32 -41.56
C LEU A 404 0.59 21.26 -42.68
N GLY A 405 -0.38 20.35 -42.64
CA GLY A 405 -0.54 19.33 -43.67
C GLY A 405 -0.78 19.88 -45.08
N TYR A 406 -1.68 20.86 -45.19
CA TYR A 406 -1.95 21.52 -46.48
C TYR A 406 -0.81 22.41 -46.93
N ARG A 407 -0.08 23.11 -46.01
CA ARG A 407 1.15 23.82 -46.34
C ARG A 407 2.21 22.87 -46.92
N ALA A 408 2.39 21.70 -46.34
CA ALA A 408 3.35 20.70 -46.82
C ALA A 408 2.98 20.10 -48.18
N LYS A 409 1.76 20.34 -48.67
CA LYS A 409 1.26 19.99 -49.99
C LYS A 409 1.22 21.23 -50.97
N ASP A 410 1.76 22.32 -50.53
CA ASP A 410 1.72 23.62 -51.25
C ASP A 410 0.28 24.14 -51.53
N ASP A 411 -0.74 23.61 -50.84
CA ASP A 411 -2.13 24.10 -50.89
C ASP A 411 -2.28 25.24 -49.87
N TYR A 412 -1.72 26.38 -50.22
CA TYR A 412 -1.69 27.57 -49.35
C TYR A 412 -3.08 28.18 -49.11
N ASP A 413 -4.06 27.92 -49.99
CA ASP A 413 -5.43 28.39 -49.81
C ASP A 413 -6.12 27.65 -48.66
N LYS A 414 -6.05 26.33 -48.66
CA LYS A 414 -6.57 25.54 -47.55
C LYS A 414 -5.75 25.75 -46.28
N ALA A 415 -4.43 25.81 -46.33
CA ALA A 415 -3.58 26.13 -45.22
C ALA A 415 -3.97 27.45 -44.53
N SER A 416 -4.22 28.50 -45.34
CA SER A 416 -4.68 29.81 -44.86
C SER A 416 -6.06 29.74 -44.20
N LYS A 417 -6.99 28.96 -44.77
CA LYS A 417 -8.31 28.74 -44.17
C LYS A 417 -8.22 28.16 -42.78
N PHE A 418 -7.47 27.08 -42.62
CA PHE A 418 -7.36 26.35 -41.34
C PHE A 418 -6.56 27.14 -40.30
N ILE A 419 -5.44 27.80 -40.65
CA ILE A 419 -4.69 28.61 -39.69
C ILE A 419 -5.49 29.82 -39.19
N ASN A 420 -6.30 30.43 -40.03
CA ASN A 420 -7.19 31.52 -39.63
C ASN A 420 -8.26 31.01 -38.65
N GLN A 421 -8.73 29.78 -38.81
CA GLN A 421 -9.66 29.15 -37.86
C GLN A 421 -8.99 28.87 -36.53
N SER A 422 -7.76 28.38 -36.51
CA SER A 422 -6.99 28.21 -35.28
C SER A 422 -6.83 29.54 -34.52
N LEU A 423 -6.51 30.60 -35.20
CA LEU A 423 -6.34 31.94 -34.61
C LEU A 423 -7.65 32.59 -34.15
N LYS A 424 -8.80 32.20 -34.70
CA LYS A 424 -10.10 32.62 -34.16
C LYS A 424 -10.36 31.98 -32.79
N LEU A 425 -9.88 30.74 -32.59
CA LEU A 425 -10.06 29.98 -31.35
C LEU A 425 -9.05 30.38 -30.28
N ASP A 426 -7.80 30.69 -30.68
CA ASP A 426 -6.74 31.14 -29.77
C ASP A 426 -5.91 32.24 -30.48
N LYS A 427 -6.29 33.49 -30.24
CA LYS A 427 -5.71 34.67 -30.92
C LYS A 427 -4.25 34.94 -30.52
N ASP A 428 -3.85 34.50 -29.32
CA ASP A 428 -2.55 34.83 -28.76
C ASP A 428 -1.50 33.74 -28.94
N ASN A 429 -1.87 32.62 -29.53
CA ASN A 429 -0.98 31.51 -29.77
C ASN A 429 0.16 31.87 -30.73
N LYS A 430 1.37 31.88 -30.20
CA LYS A 430 2.58 32.26 -30.94
C LYS A 430 2.86 31.36 -32.15
N ARG A 431 2.57 30.02 -31.99
CA ARG A 431 2.79 29.03 -33.06
C ARG A 431 1.83 29.28 -34.22
N TYR A 432 0.57 29.58 -33.94
CA TYR A 432 -0.43 29.87 -34.96
C TYR A 432 -0.10 31.19 -35.74
N LYS A 433 0.35 32.22 -35.01
CA LYS A 433 0.81 33.47 -35.61
C LYS A 433 2.01 33.26 -36.54
N ALA A 434 3.01 32.48 -36.10
CA ALA A 434 4.19 32.18 -36.88
C ALA A 434 3.83 31.43 -38.17
N LEU A 435 3.02 30.38 -38.10
CA LEU A 435 2.58 29.64 -39.30
C LEU A 435 1.75 30.50 -40.24
N LYS A 436 0.88 31.38 -39.73
CA LYS A 436 0.12 32.32 -40.58
C LYS A 436 1.04 33.25 -41.34
N ASN A 437 2.04 33.85 -40.69
CA ASN A 437 2.99 34.75 -41.35
C ASN A 437 3.77 34.01 -42.44
N GLU A 438 4.19 32.78 -42.19
CA GLU A 438 4.86 31.91 -43.15
C GLU A 438 3.96 31.66 -44.39
N ILE A 439 2.73 31.18 -44.18
CA ILE A 439 1.77 30.90 -45.26
C ILE A 439 1.49 32.16 -46.08
N THR A 440 1.40 33.31 -45.42
CA THR A 440 1.14 34.60 -46.11
C THR A 440 2.32 34.98 -46.99
N ALA A 441 3.57 34.77 -46.56
CA ALA A 441 4.77 35.06 -47.31
C ALA A 441 4.94 34.20 -48.57
N PHE A 442 4.45 32.95 -48.56
CA PHE A 442 4.48 32.07 -49.75
C PHE A 442 3.29 32.26 -50.70
N ARG A 443 2.24 32.97 -50.28
CA ARG A 443 1.07 33.29 -51.10
C ARG A 443 1.19 34.59 -51.84
N SER A 444 2.10 35.50 -51.38
CA SER A 444 2.44 36.75 -52.03
C SER A 444 3.48 36.52 -53.13
#